data_fbd33a3e4396d4a90ad92d2faed8b8fb
#
_entry.id   fbd33a3e4396d4a90ad92d2faed8b8fb
#
_cell.length_a   1.000
_cell.length_b   1.000
_cell.length_c   1.000
_cell.angle_alpha   90.00
_cell.angle_beta   90.00
_cell.angle_gamma   90.00
#
_symmetry.space_group_name_H-M   'P 1'
#
loop_
_entity.id
_entity.type
_entity.pdbx_description
1 polymer ?
#
loop_
_entity_poly.entity_id
_entity_poly.type
_entity_poly.pdbx_seq_one_letter_code
_entity_poly.pdbx_strand_id
1 'polypeptide(L)'
;MADKTKKLMNDSAVARWAVLALVALMMFFAYMFVDVMSPLKSLVETSLGWNSNVFGTYAASEYILNVCGFLLIAGVLLDKLGVRFSGVLAAGLMVGGAAIKFIGISDWFQTTGFAQWLGSWWVEMPASAKMASLGFMIFGCGCEMEGTNVSKILAKWFKGKEMALAMGLEMAIARLGVFGVMWIAPIISNAVGGSVVAPLGFCGALLCIGLINFIIFGVMDRKFDAQLIEAGLATEEKSPEDEFHISDLGAIFKSKMFWIVALLCVLYYSAIFPFQRYAPNFLEETLGIDAASAAQLFSCFPILAMVLTPFLGGFLDRKGKGATMLMAGSLIMIACHLCFAFLLPAVPQKWLALTLIVVLGVSFSLVPAALWPSVPKIIDEKILGSAYCLIFWVQNIGLCFVPKIIGALRQNTGSYLVPMIVFSCFGVLAFFFSILLKKEDRKKGYGLELPNIQK
;
A
#
# COMPACT_ATOMS: atom_id res chain seq x y z
N MET A 1 -5.51 13.68 50.59
CA MET A 1 -4.20 13.73 49.95
C MET A 1 -4.46 13.56 48.44
N ALA A 2 -4.27 14.59 47.64
CA ALA A 2 -4.47 14.52 46.22
C ALA A 2 -3.41 13.57 45.62
N ASP A 3 -3.85 12.45 45.11
CA ASP A 3 -3.05 11.50 44.35
C ASP A 3 -2.49 12.25 43.15
N LYS A 4 -1.19 12.56 43.15
CA LYS A 4 -0.50 13.10 41.99
C LYS A 4 -0.41 11.96 41.00
N THR A 5 -1.45 11.78 40.18
CA THR A 5 -1.40 10.91 39.02
C THR A 5 -0.13 11.24 38.22
N LYS A 6 0.86 10.33 38.27
CA LYS A 6 2.11 10.47 37.51
C LYS A 6 1.75 10.68 36.06
N LYS A 7 2.15 11.82 35.51
CA LYS A 7 1.87 12.21 34.15
C LYS A 7 2.58 11.24 33.19
N LEU A 8 1.84 10.47 32.43
CA LEU A 8 2.38 9.51 31.45
C LEU A 8 2.98 10.22 30.24
N MET A 9 3.90 9.57 29.57
CA MET A 9 4.57 10.11 28.39
C MET A 9 3.59 10.41 27.25
N ASN A 10 2.54 9.59 27.09
CA ASN A 10 1.48 9.80 26.11
C ASN A 10 0.47 10.91 26.50
N ASP A 11 0.54 11.47 27.73
CA ASP A 11 -0.22 12.69 28.08
C ASP A 11 0.39 13.95 27.45
N SER A 12 1.68 13.91 27.14
CA SER A 12 2.36 14.99 26.40
C SER A 12 1.99 14.92 24.91
N ALA A 13 1.35 15.97 24.40
CA ALA A 13 1.08 16.10 22.97
C ALA A 13 2.38 16.04 22.15
N VAL A 14 3.44 16.72 22.62
CA VAL A 14 4.75 16.71 21.93
C VAL A 14 5.30 15.29 21.80
N ALA A 15 5.23 14.45 22.82
CA ALA A 15 5.72 13.09 22.75
C ALA A 15 4.89 12.22 21.79
N ARG A 16 3.54 12.33 21.83
CA ARG A 16 2.67 11.60 20.90
C ARG A 16 2.93 11.96 19.45
N TRP A 17 2.97 13.27 19.17
CA TRP A 17 3.19 13.74 17.80
C TRP A 17 4.61 13.46 17.31
N ALA A 18 5.62 13.45 18.18
CA ALA A 18 6.97 13.01 17.84
C ALA A 18 7.00 11.52 17.46
N VAL A 19 6.29 10.66 18.21
CA VAL A 19 6.16 9.24 17.84
C VAL A 19 5.48 9.08 16.49
N LEU A 20 4.37 9.78 16.24
CA LEU A 20 3.74 9.77 14.92
C LEU A 20 4.73 10.17 13.81
N ALA A 21 5.47 11.25 14.00
CA ALA A 21 6.44 11.72 13.01
C ALA A 21 7.52 10.67 12.72
N LEU A 22 8.07 10.02 13.76
CA LEU A 22 9.09 8.99 13.60
C LEU A 22 8.60 7.79 12.79
N VAL A 23 7.41 7.26 13.11
CA VAL A 23 6.88 6.07 12.43
C VAL A 23 6.30 6.42 11.05
N ALA A 24 5.64 7.57 10.90
CA ALA A 24 5.10 8.01 9.62
C ALA A 24 6.19 8.35 8.59
N LEU A 25 7.35 8.87 9.02
CA LEU A 25 8.49 9.08 8.13
C LEU A 25 9.05 7.77 7.58
N MET A 26 9.03 6.68 8.34
CA MET A 26 9.40 5.36 7.82
C MET A 26 8.45 4.93 6.71
N MET A 27 7.13 5.07 6.90
CA MET A 27 6.13 4.77 5.87
C MET A 27 6.27 5.67 4.65
N PHE A 28 6.56 6.96 4.83
CA PHE A 28 6.86 7.88 3.75
C PHE A 28 8.02 7.39 2.88
N PHE A 29 9.15 7.00 3.50
CA PHE A 29 10.33 6.48 2.77
C PHE A 29 10.06 5.12 2.15
N ALA A 30 9.29 4.25 2.81
CA ALA A 30 8.89 2.97 2.27
C ALA A 30 8.06 3.15 0.98
N TYR A 31 7.05 4.02 0.99
CA TYR A 31 6.22 4.28 -0.19
C TYR A 31 6.98 5.01 -1.32
N MET A 32 7.97 5.85 -0.99
CA MET A 32 8.91 6.36 -2.00
C MET A 32 9.66 5.20 -2.68
N PHE A 33 10.20 4.27 -1.89
CA PHE A 33 11.00 3.15 -2.43
C PHE A 33 10.15 2.14 -3.21
N VAL A 34 8.91 1.92 -2.80
CA VAL A 34 7.93 1.07 -3.50
C VAL A 34 7.78 1.51 -4.96
N ASP A 35 7.61 2.80 -5.20
CA ASP A 35 7.26 3.33 -6.51
C ASP A 35 8.44 3.99 -7.26
N VAL A 36 9.67 3.94 -6.73
CA VAL A 36 10.85 4.63 -7.33
C VAL A 36 11.14 4.24 -8.79
N MET A 37 10.82 3.00 -9.18
CA MET A 37 11.04 2.51 -10.55
C MET A 37 9.90 2.89 -11.50
N SER A 38 8.72 3.27 -10.99
CA SER A 38 7.54 3.56 -11.81
C SER A 38 7.74 4.75 -12.76
N PRO A 39 8.26 5.91 -12.32
CA PRO A 39 8.55 7.04 -13.21
C PRO A 39 9.77 6.83 -14.11
N LEU A 40 10.54 5.76 -13.90
CA LEU A 40 11.77 5.45 -14.63
C LEU A 40 11.59 4.25 -15.57
N LYS A 41 10.36 3.75 -15.79
CA LYS A 41 10.12 2.49 -16.52
C LYS A 41 10.78 2.48 -17.90
N SER A 42 10.65 3.54 -18.69
CA SER A 42 11.26 3.65 -20.02
C SER A 42 12.79 3.59 -19.94
N LEU A 43 13.38 4.24 -18.94
CA LEU A 43 14.82 4.18 -18.70
C LEU A 43 15.26 2.79 -18.25
N VAL A 44 14.48 2.11 -17.42
CA VAL A 44 14.72 0.72 -17.00
C VAL A 44 14.70 -0.23 -18.21
N GLU A 45 13.77 -0.03 -19.15
CA GLU A 45 13.69 -0.80 -20.39
C GLU A 45 14.93 -0.60 -21.26
N THR A 46 15.38 0.64 -21.42
CA THR A 46 16.51 0.98 -22.29
C THR A 46 17.88 0.69 -21.67
N SER A 47 18.08 0.96 -20.38
CA SER A 47 19.38 0.83 -19.71
C SER A 47 19.63 -0.55 -19.11
N LEU A 48 18.60 -1.21 -18.56
CA LEU A 48 18.71 -2.52 -17.91
C LEU A 48 18.18 -3.68 -18.77
N GLY A 49 17.58 -3.39 -19.94
CA GLY A 49 16.98 -4.39 -20.83
C GLY A 49 15.72 -5.08 -20.25
N TRP A 50 15.05 -4.44 -19.30
CA TRP A 50 13.84 -5.03 -18.72
C TRP A 50 12.62 -4.68 -19.57
N ASN A 51 12.17 -5.60 -20.39
CA ASN A 51 10.90 -5.42 -21.08
C ASN A 51 9.70 -5.36 -20.11
N SER A 52 8.54 -5.01 -20.62
CA SER A 52 7.33 -4.83 -19.80
C SER A 52 6.92 -6.09 -19.02
N ASN A 53 7.19 -7.31 -19.55
CA ASN A 53 6.94 -8.57 -18.84
C ASN A 53 7.90 -8.75 -17.65
N VAL A 54 9.19 -8.45 -17.82
CA VAL A 54 10.20 -8.47 -16.76
C VAL A 54 9.86 -7.45 -15.68
N PHE A 55 9.48 -6.23 -16.08
CA PHE A 55 9.05 -5.19 -15.15
C PHE A 55 7.82 -5.61 -14.34
N GLY A 56 6.83 -6.25 -14.99
CA GLY A 56 5.66 -6.79 -14.32
C GLY A 56 5.99 -7.91 -13.32
N THR A 57 6.93 -8.80 -13.68
CA THR A 57 7.41 -9.86 -12.78
C THR A 57 8.15 -9.28 -11.57
N TYR A 58 8.99 -8.26 -11.80
CA TYR A 58 9.63 -7.50 -10.73
C TYR A 58 8.60 -6.83 -9.82
N ALA A 59 7.60 -6.13 -10.37
CA ALA A 59 6.56 -5.45 -9.59
C ALA A 59 5.70 -6.44 -8.77
N ALA A 60 5.43 -7.63 -9.32
CA ALA A 60 4.73 -8.72 -8.63
C ALA A 60 5.53 -9.28 -7.45
N SER A 61 6.86 -9.24 -7.52
CA SER A 61 7.73 -9.87 -6.53
C SER A 61 7.58 -9.29 -5.13
N GLU A 62 7.21 -8.03 -5.00
CA GLU A 62 6.94 -7.37 -3.71
C GLU A 62 5.98 -8.17 -2.82
N TYR A 63 5.01 -8.86 -3.44
CA TYR A 63 3.91 -9.52 -2.73
C TYR A 63 4.07 -11.04 -2.60
N ILE A 64 5.03 -11.66 -3.28
CA ILE A 64 5.15 -13.14 -3.36
C ILE A 64 5.25 -13.77 -1.98
N LEU A 65 6.17 -13.31 -1.13
CA LEU A 65 6.36 -13.91 0.19
C LEU A 65 5.17 -13.64 1.12
N ASN A 66 4.50 -12.50 0.98
CA ASN A 66 3.29 -12.19 1.73
C ASN A 66 2.16 -13.16 1.36
N VAL A 67 1.99 -13.46 0.08
CA VAL A 67 1.04 -14.46 -0.42
C VAL A 67 1.41 -15.86 0.06
N CYS A 68 2.71 -16.19 0.12
CA CYS A 68 3.21 -17.47 0.66
C CYS A 68 3.05 -17.61 2.18
N GLY A 69 2.48 -16.63 2.87
CA GLY A 69 2.13 -16.72 4.29
C GLY A 69 2.98 -15.87 5.24
N PHE A 70 3.97 -15.11 4.73
CA PHE A 70 4.78 -14.25 5.60
C PHE A 70 3.93 -13.23 6.38
N LEU A 71 2.88 -12.68 5.76
CA LEU A 71 1.98 -11.72 6.43
C LEU A 71 1.31 -12.32 7.68
N LEU A 72 0.97 -13.62 7.65
CA LEU A 72 0.42 -14.31 8.82
C LEU A 72 1.47 -14.49 9.92
N ILE A 73 2.71 -14.85 9.52
CA ILE A 73 3.85 -14.96 10.45
C ILE A 73 4.16 -13.59 11.07
N ALA A 74 4.13 -12.51 10.28
CA ALA A 74 4.36 -11.14 10.75
C ALA A 74 3.36 -10.72 11.84
N GLY A 75 2.08 -11.08 11.70
CA GLY A 75 1.06 -10.86 12.72
C GLY A 75 1.39 -11.57 14.04
N VAL A 76 1.76 -12.84 13.97
CA VAL A 76 2.18 -13.63 15.16
C VAL A 76 3.43 -13.05 15.81
N LEU A 77 4.41 -12.63 15.02
CA LEU A 77 5.63 -11.99 15.55
C LEU A 77 5.29 -10.68 16.25
N LEU A 78 4.41 -9.86 15.67
CA LEU A 78 3.96 -8.61 16.26
C LEU A 78 3.25 -8.81 17.61
N ASP A 79 2.43 -9.86 17.71
CA ASP A 79 1.69 -10.15 18.95
C ASP A 79 2.59 -10.72 20.04
N LYS A 80 3.55 -11.59 19.69
CA LYS A 80 4.46 -12.23 20.65
C LYS A 80 5.66 -11.38 21.05
N LEU A 81 6.29 -10.68 20.10
CA LEU A 81 7.54 -9.95 20.31
C LEU A 81 7.34 -8.44 20.48
N GLY A 82 6.11 -7.96 20.25
CA GLY A 82 5.71 -6.57 20.43
C GLY A 82 6.21 -5.62 19.33
N VAL A 83 5.70 -4.39 19.39
CA VAL A 83 5.89 -3.36 18.35
C VAL A 83 7.34 -2.92 18.14
N ARG A 84 8.17 -2.99 19.18
CA ARG A 84 9.60 -2.55 19.10
C ARG A 84 10.44 -3.51 18.27
N PHE A 85 10.37 -4.80 18.60
CA PHE A 85 11.13 -5.80 17.87
C PHE A 85 10.61 -5.93 16.41
N SER A 86 9.30 -6.03 16.28
CA SER A 86 8.66 -6.19 14.97
C SER A 86 8.93 -5.02 14.04
N GLY A 87 8.93 -3.79 14.55
CA GLY A 87 9.22 -2.62 13.74
C GLY A 87 10.68 -2.49 13.33
N VAL A 88 11.63 -2.76 14.22
CA VAL A 88 13.05 -2.79 13.85
C VAL A 88 13.33 -3.91 12.85
N LEU A 89 12.70 -5.09 13.00
CA LEU A 89 12.81 -6.18 12.04
C LEU A 89 12.24 -5.78 10.68
N ALA A 90 11.04 -5.20 10.65
CA ALA A 90 10.39 -4.74 9.43
C ALA A 90 11.24 -3.68 8.70
N ALA A 91 11.71 -2.66 9.43
CA ALA A 91 12.62 -1.64 8.91
C ALA A 91 13.93 -2.25 8.40
N GLY A 92 14.49 -3.22 9.12
CA GLY A 92 15.69 -3.96 8.71
C GLY A 92 15.49 -4.77 7.43
N LEU A 93 14.34 -5.44 7.28
CA LEU A 93 13.96 -6.16 6.05
C LEU A 93 13.83 -5.18 4.87
N MET A 94 13.23 -4.01 5.09
CA MET A 94 13.14 -2.99 4.05
C MET A 94 14.51 -2.47 3.61
N VAL A 95 15.39 -2.14 4.55
CA VAL A 95 16.76 -1.68 4.25
C VAL A 95 17.56 -2.79 3.58
N GLY A 96 17.52 -4.01 4.07
CA GLY A 96 18.21 -5.17 3.49
C GLY A 96 17.72 -5.48 2.07
N GLY A 97 16.41 -5.48 1.87
CA GLY A 97 15.80 -5.66 0.56
C GLY A 97 16.18 -4.54 -0.42
N ALA A 98 16.19 -3.29 0.05
CA ALA A 98 16.64 -2.14 -0.74
C ALA A 98 18.11 -2.25 -1.15
N ALA A 99 18.98 -2.68 -0.24
CA ALA A 99 20.40 -2.89 -0.52
C ALA A 99 20.60 -4.00 -1.58
N ILE A 100 19.90 -5.13 -1.46
CA ILE A 100 19.96 -6.21 -2.45
C ILE A 100 19.49 -5.73 -3.82
N LYS A 101 18.37 -4.98 -3.88
CA LYS A 101 17.85 -4.41 -5.12
C LYS A 101 18.83 -3.41 -5.72
N PHE A 102 19.44 -2.52 -4.91
CA PHE A 102 20.45 -1.57 -5.36
C PHE A 102 21.69 -2.27 -5.93
N ILE A 103 22.23 -3.27 -5.24
CA ILE A 103 23.33 -4.07 -5.72
C ILE A 103 22.97 -4.73 -7.06
N GLY A 104 21.79 -5.34 -7.15
CA GLY A 104 21.35 -6.07 -8.34
C GLY A 104 21.29 -5.26 -9.63
N ILE A 105 20.98 -3.96 -9.55
CA ILE A 105 20.94 -3.06 -10.71
C ILE A 105 22.25 -2.30 -10.95
N SER A 106 23.26 -2.43 -10.06
CA SER A 106 24.53 -1.74 -10.19
C SER A 106 25.38 -2.34 -11.31
N ASP A 107 26.18 -1.49 -11.97
CA ASP A 107 27.11 -1.93 -13.02
C ASP A 107 28.14 -2.95 -12.48
N TRP A 108 28.58 -2.76 -11.24
CA TRP A 108 29.49 -3.69 -10.59
C TRP A 108 28.94 -5.12 -10.54
N PHE A 109 27.64 -5.27 -10.17
CA PHE A 109 27.02 -6.59 -10.10
C PHE A 109 26.99 -7.27 -11.47
N GLN A 110 26.68 -6.53 -12.55
CA GLN A 110 26.60 -7.07 -13.91
C GLN A 110 27.95 -7.68 -14.40
N THR A 111 29.10 -7.22 -13.87
CA THR A 111 30.41 -7.75 -14.23
C THR A 111 30.80 -9.01 -13.45
N THR A 112 30.00 -9.41 -12.44
CA THR A 112 30.35 -10.57 -11.60
C THR A 112 30.02 -11.90 -12.27
N GLY A 113 30.81 -12.94 -12.00
CA GLY A 113 30.48 -14.31 -12.41
C GLY A 113 29.17 -14.83 -11.82
N PHE A 114 28.78 -14.33 -10.65
CA PHE A 114 27.49 -14.64 -10.03
C PHE A 114 26.30 -14.10 -10.85
N ALA A 115 26.40 -12.90 -11.41
CA ALA A 115 25.38 -12.37 -12.30
C ALA A 115 25.23 -13.21 -13.59
N GLN A 116 26.35 -13.67 -14.17
CA GLN A 116 26.31 -14.55 -15.34
C GLN A 116 25.61 -15.87 -15.02
N TRP A 117 25.95 -16.51 -13.90
CA TRP A 117 25.27 -17.73 -13.43
C TRP A 117 23.78 -17.48 -13.16
N LEU A 118 23.42 -16.40 -12.45
CA LEU A 118 22.05 -16.07 -12.12
C LEU A 118 21.23 -15.78 -13.40
N GLY A 119 21.83 -15.15 -14.40
CA GLY A 119 21.20 -14.87 -15.70
C GLY A 119 20.73 -16.13 -16.41
N SER A 120 21.53 -17.20 -16.37
CA SER A 120 21.22 -18.48 -17.02
C SER A 120 20.30 -19.40 -16.20
N TRP A 121 20.02 -19.06 -14.92
CA TRP A 121 19.33 -19.96 -14.01
C TRP A 121 17.80 -19.77 -14.05
N TRP A 122 17.05 -20.86 -14.21
CA TRP A 122 15.63 -21.09 -14.02
C TRP A 122 14.65 -20.30 -14.93
N VAL A 123 14.68 -18.99 -14.99
CA VAL A 123 13.72 -18.16 -15.77
C VAL A 123 14.51 -17.28 -16.73
N GLU A 124 14.04 -17.12 -17.97
CA GLU A 124 14.60 -16.15 -18.92
C GLU A 124 14.29 -14.70 -18.46
N MET A 125 15.24 -14.15 -17.72
CA MET A 125 15.11 -12.82 -17.12
C MET A 125 16.53 -12.29 -16.85
N PRO A 126 16.80 -11.00 -17.08
CA PRO A 126 18.11 -10.42 -16.75
C PRO A 126 18.52 -10.67 -15.29
N ALA A 127 19.79 -10.93 -15.03
CA ALA A 127 20.30 -11.15 -13.67
C ALA A 127 19.98 -9.98 -12.74
N SER A 128 20.08 -8.74 -13.26
CA SER A 128 19.69 -7.53 -12.54
C SER A 128 18.23 -7.57 -12.08
N ALA A 129 17.34 -8.03 -12.92
CA ALA A 129 15.91 -8.12 -12.59
C ALA A 129 15.62 -9.23 -11.56
N LYS A 130 16.32 -10.37 -11.65
CA LYS A 130 16.21 -11.46 -10.65
C LYS A 130 16.66 -10.99 -9.26
N MET A 131 17.83 -10.34 -9.22
CA MET A 131 18.38 -9.84 -7.95
C MET A 131 17.52 -8.69 -7.39
N ALA A 132 17.07 -7.78 -8.24
CA ALA A 132 16.14 -6.72 -7.84
C ALA A 132 14.80 -7.27 -7.33
N SER A 133 14.28 -8.33 -7.95
CA SER A 133 13.07 -9.01 -7.50
C SER A 133 13.24 -9.67 -6.14
N LEU A 134 14.39 -10.32 -5.91
CA LEU A 134 14.70 -10.88 -4.59
C LEU A 134 14.73 -9.79 -3.51
N GLY A 135 15.44 -8.68 -3.79
CA GLY A 135 15.47 -7.53 -2.88
C GLY A 135 14.07 -6.96 -2.63
N PHE A 136 13.25 -6.89 -3.67
CA PHE A 136 11.90 -6.33 -3.57
C PHE A 136 10.92 -7.27 -2.83
N MET A 137 11.10 -8.59 -2.92
CA MET A 137 10.37 -9.56 -2.08
C MET A 137 10.65 -9.36 -0.59
N ILE A 138 11.94 -9.22 -0.23
CA ILE A 138 12.35 -9.02 1.17
C ILE A 138 11.85 -7.66 1.67
N PHE A 139 11.98 -6.62 0.85
CA PHE A 139 11.45 -5.29 1.15
C PHE A 139 9.92 -5.34 1.38
N GLY A 140 9.18 -6.01 0.51
CA GLY A 140 7.73 -6.13 0.60
C GLY A 140 7.25 -6.82 1.90
N CYS A 141 8.00 -7.82 2.38
CA CYS A 141 7.74 -8.39 3.71
C CYS A 141 7.86 -7.35 4.82
N GLY A 142 8.91 -6.55 4.78
CA GLY A 142 9.11 -5.47 5.75
C GLY A 142 8.02 -4.40 5.66
N CYS A 143 7.64 -4.00 4.44
CA CYS A 143 6.65 -2.95 4.20
C CYS A 143 5.25 -3.32 4.73
N GLU A 144 4.77 -4.53 4.45
CA GLU A 144 3.47 -5.02 4.93
C GLU A 144 3.46 -5.23 6.45
N MET A 145 4.56 -5.78 7.01
CA MET A 145 4.73 -5.93 8.44
C MET A 145 4.73 -4.57 9.16
N GLU A 146 5.38 -3.57 8.57
CA GLU A 146 5.46 -2.23 9.12
C GLU A 146 4.11 -1.54 9.16
N GLY A 147 3.30 -1.64 8.12
CA GLY A 147 1.95 -1.07 8.07
C GLY A 147 1.06 -1.54 9.23
N THR A 148 1.11 -2.84 9.55
CA THR A 148 0.37 -3.39 10.69
C THR A 148 0.96 -2.93 12.03
N ASN A 149 2.29 -2.85 12.12
CA ASN A 149 3.02 -2.43 13.31
C ASN A 149 2.73 -0.97 13.67
N VAL A 150 2.80 -0.06 12.68
CA VAL A 150 2.51 1.38 12.86
C VAL A 150 1.08 1.58 13.35
N SER A 151 0.12 0.87 12.80
CA SER A 151 -1.28 0.93 13.26
C SER A 151 -1.40 0.56 14.75
N LYS A 152 -0.69 -0.49 15.21
CA LYS A 152 -0.67 -0.91 16.61
C LYS A 152 0.04 0.09 17.52
N ILE A 153 1.12 0.72 17.04
CA ILE A 153 1.83 1.79 17.76
C ILE A 153 0.91 2.99 17.98
N LEU A 154 0.22 3.45 16.93
CA LEU A 154 -0.68 4.59 17.03
C LEU A 154 -1.87 4.28 17.94
N ALA A 155 -2.44 3.09 17.87
CA ALA A 155 -3.48 2.66 18.80
C ALA A 155 -3.03 2.70 20.27
N LYS A 156 -1.79 2.27 20.56
CA LYS A 156 -1.19 2.29 21.92
C LYS A 156 -0.96 3.72 22.41
N TRP A 157 -0.30 4.57 21.61
CA TRP A 157 0.14 5.90 22.02
C TRP A 157 -0.98 6.95 22.04
N PHE A 158 -1.99 6.78 21.18
CA PHE A 158 -3.12 7.70 21.05
C PHE A 158 -4.42 7.16 21.67
N LYS A 159 -4.36 6.09 22.49
CA LYS A 159 -5.52 5.54 23.21
C LYS A 159 -6.19 6.64 24.05
N GLY A 160 -7.48 6.90 23.80
CA GLY A 160 -8.23 7.95 24.47
C GLY A 160 -7.84 9.39 24.09
N LYS A 161 -7.08 9.57 23.02
CA LYS A 161 -6.62 10.85 22.47
C LYS A 161 -7.04 10.95 20.98
N GLU A 162 -6.31 11.71 20.17
CA GLU A 162 -6.60 11.98 18.75
C GLU A 162 -6.24 10.82 17.80
N MET A 163 -6.63 9.59 18.12
CA MET A 163 -6.20 8.36 17.40
C MET A 163 -6.61 8.36 15.93
N ALA A 164 -7.85 8.74 15.61
CA ALA A 164 -8.33 8.76 14.22
C ALA A 164 -7.57 9.80 13.37
N LEU A 165 -7.26 10.96 13.95
CA LEU A 165 -6.45 11.99 13.30
C LEU A 165 -5.02 11.49 13.07
N ALA A 166 -4.41 10.82 14.06
CA ALA A 166 -3.05 10.30 13.95
C ALA A 166 -2.93 9.23 12.86
N MET A 167 -3.88 8.28 12.79
CA MET A 167 -3.93 7.25 11.73
C MET A 167 -4.18 7.88 10.35
N GLY A 168 -5.07 8.86 10.26
CA GLY A 168 -5.33 9.57 9.00
C GLY A 168 -4.12 10.35 8.50
N LEU A 169 -3.36 11.01 9.40
CA LEU A 169 -2.15 11.73 9.04
C LEU A 169 -1.02 10.79 8.62
N GLU A 170 -0.86 9.65 9.29
CA GLU A 170 0.12 8.64 8.91
C GLU A 170 -0.11 8.17 7.47
N MET A 171 -1.35 7.79 7.14
CA MET A 171 -1.72 7.38 5.78
C MET A 171 -1.52 8.51 4.75
N ALA A 172 -1.81 9.76 5.13
CA ALA A 172 -1.57 10.92 4.27
C ALA A 172 -0.07 11.12 3.99
N ILE A 173 0.78 11.00 5.02
CA ILE A 173 2.23 11.12 4.89
C ILE A 173 2.80 10.00 4.00
N ALA A 174 2.32 8.77 4.14
CA ALA A 174 2.68 7.67 3.24
C ALA A 174 2.35 7.99 1.77
N ARG A 175 1.16 8.55 1.49
CA ARG A 175 0.77 8.99 0.13
C ARG A 175 1.65 10.11 -0.41
N LEU A 176 2.11 11.02 0.44
CA LEU A 176 3.10 12.03 0.06
C LEU A 176 4.44 11.41 -0.38
N GLY A 177 4.80 10.24 0.13
CA GLY A 177 5.95 9.47 -0.34
C GLY A 177 5.82 9.09 -1.82
N VAL A 178 4.66 8.58 -2.23
CA VAL A 178 4.37 8.26 -3.64
C VAL A 178 4.42 9.54 -4.50
N PHE A 179 3.78 10.62 -4.06
CA PHE A 179 3.87 11.91 -4.76
C PHE A 179 5.32 12.37 -4.92
N GLY A 180 6.08 12.36 -3.82
CA GLY A 180 7.46 12.85 -3.79
C GLY A 180 8.36 12.09 -4.75
N VAL A 181 8.25 10.76 -4.84
CA VAL A 181 9.11 9.96 -5.72
C VAL A 181 8.80 10.18 -7.20
N MET A 182 7.54 10.45 -7.56
CA MET A 182 7.18 10.79 -8.95
C MET A 182 7.88 12.08 -9.45
N TRP A 183 8.23 12.99 -8.53
CA TRP A 183 8.99 14.20 -8.83
C TRP A 183 10.49 14.00 -8.68
N ILE A 184 10.93 13.41 -7.57
CA ILE A 184 12.33 13.35 -7.17
C ILE A 184 13.12 12.35 -8.02
N ALA A 185 12.54 11.18 -8.35
CA ALA A 185 13.28 10.14 -9.06
C ALA A 185 13.72 10.56 -10.47
N PRO A 186 12.88 11.15 -11.32
CA PRO A 186 13.34 11.67 -12.62
C PRO A 186 14.36 12.81 -12.50
N ILE A 187 14.21 13.71 -11.51
CA ILE A 187 15.15 14.81 -11.29
C ILE A 187 16.55 14.26 -10.94
N ILE A 188 16.63 13.32 -9.98
CA ILE A 188 17.90 12.70 -9.60
C ILE A 188 18.48 11.92 -10.78
N SER A 189 17.68 11.14 -11.48
CA SER A 189 18.10 10.37 -12.65
C SER A 189 18.74 11.27 -13.70
N ASN A 190 18.07 12.34 -14.08
CA ASN A 190 18.54 13.29 -15.09
C ASN A 190 19.81 14.04 -14.65
N ALA A 191 19.91 14.39 -13.37
CA ALA A 191 21.09 15.08 -12.81
C ALA A 191 22.38 14.22 -12.87
N VAL A 192 22.21 12.89 -12.94
CA VAL A 192 23.35 11.93 -12.99
C VAL A 192 23.42 11.24 -14.36
N GLY A 193 23.00 11.91 -15.43
CA GLY A 193 23.14 11.42 -16.79
C GLY A 193 22.21 10.25 -17.17
N GLY A 194 21.04 10.14 -16.55
CA GLY A 194 20.04 9.10 -16.87
C GLY A 194 20.28 7.80 -16.11
N SER A 195 20.64 7.85 -14.84
CA SER A 195 20.88 6.68 -14.01
C SER A 195 19.60 6.20 -13.31
N VAL A 196 19.30 4.91 -13.38
CA VAL A 196 18.28 4.24 -12.56
C VAL A 196 18.79 3.97 -11.14
N VAL A 197 20.11 3.76 -11.01
CA VAL A 197 20.76 3.38 -9.74
C VAL A 197 20.72 4.53 -8.73
N ALA A 198 20.92 5.78 -9.18
CA ALA A 198 21.01 6.94 -8.31
C ALA A 198 19.69 7.24 -7.54
N PRO A 199 18.49 7.32 -8.17
CA PRO A 199 17.23 7.49 -7.45
C PRO A 199 16.94 6.34 -6.48
N LEU A 200 17.27 5.10 -6.87
CA LEU A 200 17.09 3.93 -6.01
C LEU A 200 18.00 4.00 -4.78
N GLY A 201 19.26 4.38 -4.96
CA GLY A 201 20.22 4.58 -3.87
C GLY A 201 19.78 5.69 -2.91
N PHE A 202 19.26 6.80 -3.45
CA PHE A 202 18.71 7.89 -2.65
C PHE A 202 17.54 7.42 -1.77
N CYS A 203 16.55 6.74 -2.35
CA CYS A 203 15.43 6.19 -1.58
C CYS A 203 15.89 5.13 -0.57
N GLY A 204 16.88 4.29 -0.92
CA GLY A 204 17.48 3.33 0.01
C GLY A 204 18.18 4.00 1.20
N ALA A 205 18.88 5.12 0.98
CA ALA A 205 19.48 5.91 2.07
C ALA A 205 18.40 6.51 3.01
N LEU A 206 17.27 6.96 2.45
CA LEU A 206 16.13 7.44 3.27
C LEU A 206 15.54 6.32 4.12
N LEU A 207 15.50 5.08 3.64
CA LEU A 207 15.07 3.93 4.45
C LEU A 207 16.01 3.68 5.63
N CYS A 208 17.33 3.90 5.48
CA CYS A 208 18.27 3.82 6.59
C CYS A 208 17.96 4.87 7.67
N ILE A 209 17.59 6.09 7.26
CA ILE A 209 17.10 7.13 8.20
C ILE A 209 15.81 6.66 8.88
N GLY A 210 14.89 6.03 8.15
CA GLY A 210 13.67 5.43 8.69
C GLY A 210 13.96 4.36 9.75
N LEU A 211 14.93 3.49 9.52
CA LEU A 211 15.38 2.49 10.50
C LEU A 211 15.92 3.16 11.78
N ILE A 212 16.73 4.21 11.64
CA ILE A 212 17.22 4.99 12.78
C ILE A 212 16.05 5.60 13.57
N ASN A 213 15.05 6.18 12.88
CA ASN A 213 13.83 6.72 13.50
C ASN A 213 13.09 5.64 14.31
N PHE A 214 13.03 4.41 13.79
CA PHE A 214 12.40 3.29 14.48
C PHE A 214 13.16 2.85 15.73
N ILE A 215 14.49 2.88 15.70
CA ILE A 215 15.33 2.62 16.87
C ILE A 215 15.08 3.70 17.96
N ILE A 216 15.00 4.98 17.55
CA ILE A 216 14.67 6.10 18.45
C ILE A 216 13.28 5.91 19.08
N PHE A 217 12.28 5.57 18.23
CA PHE A 217 10.94 5.21 18.70
C PHE A 217 11.00 4.08 19.75
N GLY A 218 11.77 3.01 19.49
CA GLY A 218 11.92 1.88 20.40
C GLY A 218 12.41 2.29 21.81
N VAL A 219 13.31 3.29 21.88
CA VAL A 219 13.75 3.86 23.17
C VAL A 219 12.62 4.63 23.86
N MET A 220 11.85 5.43 23.12
CA MET A 220 10.71 6.17 23.67
C MET A 220 9.63 5.22 24.17
N ASP A 221 9.30 4.19 23.40
CA ASP A 221 8.27 3.20 23.73
C ASP A 221 8.66 2.37 24.97
N ARG A 222 9.96 2.03 25.12
CA ARG A 222 10.45 1.36 26.33
C ARG A 222 10.26 2.22 27.58
N LYS A 223 10.51 3.52 27.50
CA LYS A 223 10.28 4.45 28.62
C LYS A 223 8.80 4.57 28.96
N PHE A 224 7.94 4.58 27.94
CA PHE A 224 6.50 4.63 28.10
C PHE A 224 5.97 3.37 28.82
N ASP A 225 6.42 2.16 28.41
CA ASP A 225 6.04 0.91 29.08
C ASP A 225 6.48 0.88 30.54
N ALA A 226 7.69 1.34 30.85
CA ALA A 226 8.15 1.45 32.22
C ALA A 226 7.24 2.35 33.09
N GLN A 227 6.77 3.47 32.52
CA GLN A 227 5.82 4.36 33.20
C GLN A 227 4.44 3.70 33.40
N LEU A 228 3.96 2.91 32.44
CA LEU A 228 2.71 2.18 32.58
C LEU A 228 2.78 1.12 33.67
N ILE A 229 3.89 0.40 33.77
CA ILE A 229 4.14 -0.57 34.86
C ILE A 229 4.19 0.13 36.23
N GLU A 230 4.95 1.23 36.35
CA GLU A 230 5.04 2.01 37.59
C GLU A 230 3.70 2.62 38.04
N ALA A 231 2.82 2.94 37.05
CA ALA A 231 1.49 3.48 37.32
C ALA A 231 0.45 2.39 37.65
N GLY A 232 0.82 1.10 37.58
CA GLY A 232 -0.14 -0.01 37.72
C GLY A 232 -1.16 -0.10 36.56
N LEU A 233 -0.88 0.59 35.45
CA LEU A 233 -1.70 0.63 34.23
C LEU A 233 -1.14 -0.31 33.13
N ALA A 234 -0.17 -1.18 33.50
CA ALA A 234 0.27 -2.22 32.59
C ALA A 234 -0.96 -2.99 32.14
N THR A 235 -1.16 -3.05 30.85
CA THR A 235 -2.31 -3.71 30.22
C THR A 235 -2.43 -5.11 30.81
N GLU A 236 -3.59 -5.44 31.37
CA GLU A 236 -3.92 -6.81 31.72
C GLU A 236 -3.55 -7.70 30.52
N GLU A 237 -2.86 -8.80 30.80
CA GLU A 237 -2.67 -9.86 29.80
C GLU A 237 -4.03 -10.10 29.18
N LYS A 238 -4.11 -10.06 27.86
CA LYS A 238 -5.33 -10.42 27.13
C LYS A 238 -5.87 -11.70 27.75
N SER A 239 -7.14 -11.71 28.12
CA SER A 239 -7.73 -12.95 28.61
C SER A 239 -7.52 -14.05 27.56
N PRO A 240 -7.30 -15.30 27.92
CA PRO A 240 -7.17 -16.40 26.97
C PRO A 240 -8.36 -16.49 25.98
N GLU A 241 -9.50 -15.90 26.33
CA GLU A 241 -10.70 -15.81 25.50
C GLU A 241 -10.60 -14.73 24.39
N ASP A 242 -9.67 -13.75 24.52
CA ASP A 242 -9.41 -12.69 23.55
C ASP A 242 -8.24 -13.04 22.60
N GLU A 243 -7.59 -14.19 22.81
CA GLU A 243 -6.56 -14.67 21.90
C GLU A 243 -7.18 -15.21 20.60
N PHE A 244 -6.51 -14.93 19.49
CA PHE A 244 -6.83 -15.48 18.19
C PHE A 244 -6.68 -17.00 18.19
N HIS A 245 -7.75 -17.73 17.92
CA HIS A 245 -7.74 -19.16 17.68
C HIS A 245 -7.93 -19.47 16.20
N ILE A 246 -7.19 -20.44 15.68
CA ILE A 246 -7.33 -20.91 14.29
C ILE A 246 -8.76 -21.37 13.98
N SER A 247 -9.51 -21.84 15.00
CA SER A 247 -10.93 -22.17 14.89
C SER A 247 -11.81 -20.99 14.45
N ASP A 248 -11.42 -19.76 14.81
CA ASP A 248 -12.18 -18.55 14.51
C ASP A 248 -12.15 -18.22 13.01
N LEU A 249 -11.08 -18.63 12.32
CA LEU A 249 -11.00 -18.55 10.86
C LEU A 249 -12.15 -19.30 10.17
N GLY A 250 -12.59 -20.41 10.74
CA GLY A 250 -13.70 -21.20 10.20
C GLY A 250 -15.02 -20.42 10.12
N ALA A 251 -15.28 -19.53 11.08
CA ALA A 251 -16.45 -18.65 11.07
C ALA A 251 -16.37 -17.59 9.99
N ILE A 252 -15.17 -16.99 9.80
CA ILE A 252 -14.92 -15.99 8.77
C ILE A 252 -15.10 -16.61 7.37
N PHE A 253 -14.49 -17.78 7.12
CA PHE A 253 -14.59 -18.48 5.83
C PHE A 253 -16.02 -18.88 5.45
N LYS A 254 -16.91 -19.10 6.41
CA LYS A 254 -18.34 -19.40 6.18
C LYS A 254 -19.18 -18.15 5.90
N SER A 255 -18.65 -16.96 6.17
CA SER A 255 -19.39 -15.71 5.95
C SER A 255 -19.41 -15.31 4.48
N LYS A 256 -20.59 -15.37 3.86
CA LYS A 256 -20.78 -14.88 2.47
C LYS A 256 -20.43 -13.41 2.33
N MET A 257 -20.77 -12.58 3.32
CA MET A 257 -20.47 -11.14 3.29
C MET A 257 -18.97 -10.87 3.34
N PHE A 258 -18.23 -11.64 4.12
CA PHE A 258 -16.76 -11.56 4.15
C PHE A 258 -16.16 -11.73 2.75
N TRP A 259 -16.56 -12.80 2.04
CA TRP A 259 -16.04 -13.06 0.70
C TRP A 259 -16.43 -11.99 -0.32
N ILE A 260 -17.64 -11.42 -0.24
CA ILE A 260 -18.04 -10.32 -1.11
C ILE A 260 -17.13 -9.11 -0.89
N VAL A 261 -16.83 -8.74 0.36
CA VAL A 261 -15.93 -7.63 0.70
C VAL A 261 -14.50 -7.94 0.29
N ALA A 262 -13.98 -9.14 0.56
CA ALA A 262 -12.63 -9.54 0.19
C ALA A 262 -12.43 -9.55 -1.34
N LEU A 263 -13.41 -10.07 -2.10
CA LEU A 263 -13.38 -10.07 -3.57
C LEU A 263 -13.48 -8.65 -4.12
N LEU A 264 -14.33 -7.81 -3.55
CA LEU A 264 -14.41 -6.40 -3.93
C LEU A 264 -13.10 -5.68 -3.67
N CYS A 265 -12.46 -5.96 -2.53
CA CYS A 265 -11.15 -5.42 -2.18
C CYS A 265 -10.09 -5.81 -3.22
N VAL A 266 -9.89 -7.12 -3.47
CA VAL A 266 -8.86 -7.57 -4.42
C VAL A 266 -9.10 -7.06 -5.82
N LEU A 267 -10.34 -7.06 -6.32
CA LEU A 267 -10.66 -6.59 -7.67
C LEU A 267 -10.38 -5.11 -7.84
N TYR A 268 -10.77 -4.31 -6.85
CA TYR A 268 -10.56 -2.87 -6.89
C TYR A 268 -9.08 -2.49 -6.80
N TYR A 269 -8.38 -3.02 -5.80
CA TYR A 269 -6.95 -2.72 -5.61
C TYR A 269 -6.08 -3.26 -6.74
N SER A 270 -6.46 -4.40 -7.35
CA SER A 270 -5.78 -4.95 -8.53
C SER A 270 -5.94 -4.09 -9.79
N ALA A 271 -6.97 -3.25 -9.87
CA ALA A 271 -7.09 -2.29 -10.97
C ALA A 271 -6.28 -1.01 -10.74
N ILE A 272 -6.07 -0.62 -9.48
CA ILE A 272 -5.46 0.67 -9.13
C ILE A 272 -3.94 0.57 -8.95
N PHE A 273 -3.44 -0.30 -8.07
CA PHE A 273 -2.01 -0.35 -7.78
C PHE A 273 -1.13 -0.82 -8.95
N PRO A 274 -1.50 -1.88 -9.70
CA PRO A 274 -0.77 -2.19 -10.92
C PRO A 274 -0.84 -1.07 -11.96
N PHE A 275 -1.98 -0.42 -12.12
CA PHE A 275 -2.07 0.77 -12.99
C PHE A 275 -1.09 1.86 -12.55
N GLN A 276 -1.00 2.18 -11.25
CA GLN A 276 -0.07 3.16 -10.73
C GLN A 276 1.40 2.88 -11.12
N ARG A 277 1.80 1.60 -11.19
CA ARG A 277 3.15 1.19 -11.61
C ARG A 277 3.45 1.49 -13.08
N TYR A 278 2.43 1.42 -13.93
CA TYR A 278 2.56 1.61 -15.37
C TYR A 278 2.10 2.98 -15.87
N ALA A 279 1.37 3.74 -15.04
CA ALA A 279 0.73 4.98 -15.45
C ALA A 279 1.70 6.05 -15.98
N PRO A 280 2.88 6.31 -15.36
CA PRO A 280 3.84 7.26 -15.93
C PRO A 280 4.25 6.89 -17.35
N ASN A 281 4.63 5.63 -17.59
CA ASN A 281 5.02 5.16 -18.91
C ASN A 281 3.84 5.15 -19.91
N PHE A 282 2.64 4.80 -19.47
CA PHE A 282 1.43 4.91 -20.28
C PHE A 282 1.18 6.36 -20.75
N LEU A 283 1.33 7.33 -19.85
CA LEU A 283 1.15 8.76 -20.18
C LEU A 283 2.27 9.27 -21.09
N GLU A 284 3.52 8.87 -20.83
CA GLU A 284 4.68 9.17 -21.66
C GLU A 284 4.44 8.75 -23.11
N GLU A 285 4.09 7.48 -23.33
CA GLU A 285 3.84 6.93 -24.67
C GLU A 285 2.60 7.54 -25.33
N THR A 286 1.49 7.68 -24.59
CA THR A 286 0.21 8.12 -25.16
C THR A 286 0.21 9.60 -25.49
N LEU A 287 0.86 10.45 -24.67
CA LEU A 287 0.90 11.90 -24.88
C LEU A 287 2.13 12.36 -25.66
N GLY A 288 3.12 11.48 -25.88
CA GLY A 288 4.40 11.85 -26.50
C GLY A 288 5.19 12.87 -25.69
N ILE A 289 5.14 12.80 -24.37
CA ILE A 289 5.84 13.68 -23.43
C ILE A 289 6.99 12.95 -22.77
N ASP A 290 7.92 13.69 -22.19
CA ASP A 290 9.03 13.08 -21.44
C ASP A 290 8.57 12.38 -20.15
N ALA A 291 9.34 11.39 -19.70
CA ALA A 291 9.03 10.55 -18.54
C ALA A 291 8.82 11.38 -17.25
N ALA A 292 9.60 12.47 -17.07
CA ALA A 292 9.47 13.33 -15.90
C ALA A 292 8.13 14.08 -15.91
N SER A 293 7.74 14.65 -17.03
CA SER A 293 6.43 15.32 -17.20
C SER A 293 5.27 14.32 -17.00
N ALA A 294 5.39 13.11 -17.51
CA ALA A 294 4.39 12.06 -17.35
C ALA A 294 4.22 11.66 -15.88
N ALA A 295 5.32 11.46 -15.16
CA ALA A 295 5.32 11.13 -13.74
C ALA A 295 4.73 12.26 -12.88
N GLN A 296 5.11 13.52 -13.17
CA GLN A 296 4.57 14.69 -12.50
C GLN A 296 3.06 14.84 -12.74
N LEU A 297 2.59 14.60 -13.95
CA LEU A 297 1.16 14.62 -14.28
C LEU A 297 0.40 13.56 -13.46
N PHE A 298 0.95 12.34 -13.38
CA PHE A 298 0.34 11.25 -12.61
C PHE A 298 0.37 11.50 -11.10
N SER A 299 1.31 12.27 -10.59
CA SER A 299 1.44 12.56 -9.15
C SER A 299 0.21 13.24 -8.54
N CYS A 300 -0.66 13.85 -9.35
CA CYS A 300 -1.94 14.39 -8.91
C CYS A 300 -2.87 13.31 -8.33
N PHE A 301 -2.72 12.04 -8.75
CA PHE A 301 -3.53 10.92 -8.25
C PHE A 301 -3.36 10.66 -6.75
N PRO A 302 -2.16 10.39 -6.20
CA PRO A 302 -1.99 10.13 -4.77
C PRO A 302 -2.32 11.34 -3.88
N ILE A 303 -2.03 12.56 -4.33
CA ILE A 303 -2.38 13.77 -3.58
C ILE A 303 -3.88 13.95 -3.44
N LEU A 304 -4.61 13.76 -4.53
CA LEU A 304 -6.06 13.89 -4.49
C LEU A 304 -6.68 12.84 -3.57
N ALA A 305 -6.20 11.60 -3.62
CA ALA A 305 -6.64 10.54 -2.73
C ALA A 305 -6.37 10.90 -1.25
N MET A 306 -5.21 11.46 -0.95
CA MET A 306 -4.87 11.93 0.40
C MET A 306 -5.86 12.98 0.92
N VAL A 307 -6.21 13.95 0.09
CA VAL A 307 -7.09 15.07 0.49
C VAL A 307 -8.54 14.60 0.59
N LEU A 308 -9.05 13.86 -0.40
CA LEU A 308 -10.48 13.51 -0.46
C LEU A 308 -10.90 12.42 0.51
N THR A 309 -10.03 11.46 0.83
CA THR A 309 -10.40 10.32 1.70
C THR A 309 -10.96 10.73 3.06
N PRO A 310 -10.38 11.71 3.81
CA PRO A 310 -10.95 12.17 5.07
C PRO A 310 -12.33 12.83 4.91
N PHE A 311 -12.53 13.61 3.85
CA PHE A 311 -13.85 14.24 3.59
C PHE A 311 -14.92 13.21 3.28
N LEU A 312 -14.59 12.19 2.50
CA LEU A 312 -15.51 11.11 2.15
C LEU A 312 -15.80 10.20 3.35
N GLY A 313 -14.80 9.95 4.21
CA GLY A 313 -15.00 9.29 5.49
C GLY A 313 -15.98 10.06 6.39
N GLY A 314 -15.79 11.38 6.53
CA GLY A 314 -16.71 12.25 7.28
C GLY A 314 -18.13 12.32 6.67
N PHE A 315 -18.23 12.22 5.34
CA PHE A 315 -19.53 12.10 4.68
C PHE A 315 -20.21 10.77 5.03
N LEU A 316 -19.48 9.66 4.97
CA LEU A 316 -19.96 8.33 5.32
C LEU A 316 -20.44 8.28 6.78
N ASP A 317 -19.67 8.86 7.70
CA ASP A 317 -19.99 8.90 9.13
C ASP A 317 -21.33 9.62 9.40
N ARG A 318 -21.61 10.68 8.65
CA ARG A 318 -22.80 11.53 8.84
C ARG A 318 -24.03 11.09 8.01
N LYS A 319 -23.81 10.60 6.81
CA LYS A 319 -24.88 10.32 5.82
C LYS A 319 -25.04 8.82 5.53
N GLY A 320 -24.03 8.01 5.84
CA GLY A 320 -24.00 6.60 5.47
C GLY A 320 -23.77 6.41 3.96
N LYS A 321 -24.51 5.46 3.37
CA LYS A 321 -24.47 5.07 1.95
C LYS A 321 -23.15 4.39 1.52
N GLY A 322 -22.53 3.58 2.40
CA GLY A 322 -21.25 2.92 2.14
C GLY A 322 -21.29 2.02 0.89
N ALA A 323 -22.27 1.14 0.78
CA ALA A 323 -22.41 0.28 -0.40
C ALA A 323 -22.66 1.09 -1.68
N THR A 324 -23.38 2.22 -1.60
CA THR A 324 -23.60 3.13 -2.72
C THR A 324 -22.28 3.81 -3.14
N MET A 325 -21.42 4.20 -2.18
CA MET A 325 -20.10 4.77 -2.47
C MET A 325 -19.20 3.75 -3.18
N LEU A 326 -19.23 2.47 -2.76
CA LEU A 326 -18.49 1.40 -3.42
C LEU A 326 -18.94 1.21 -4.88
N MET A 327 -20.25 1.25 -5.12
CA MET A 327 -20.81 1.19 -6.48
C MET A 327 -20.36 2.39 -7.33
N ALA A 328 -20.46 3.60 -6.80
CA ALA A 328 -20.05 4.82 -7.51
C ALA A 328 -18.55 4.80 -7.83
N GLY A 329 -17.70 4.44 -6.87
CA GLY A 329 -16.26 4.32 -7.07
C GLY A 329 -15.91 3.30 -8.17
N SER A 330 -16.52 2.11 -8.14
CA SER A 330 -16.31 1.09 -9.18
C SER A 330 -16.77 1.56 -10.56
N LEU A 331 -17.90 2.25 -10.66
CA LEU A 331 -18.41 2.79 -11.94
C LEU A 331 -17.49 3.88 -12.52
N ILE A 332 -17.00 4.78 -11.68
CA ILE A 332 -16.03 5.80 -12.08
C ILE A 332 -14.73 5.13 -12.56
N MET A 333 -14.25 4.11 -11.88
CA MET A 333 -13.05 3.36 -12.28
C MET A 333 -13.22 2.72 -13.66
N ILE A 334 -14.37 2.09 -13.94
CA ILE A 334 -14.69 1.53 -15.26
C ILE A 334 -14.60 2.62 -16.33
N ALA A 335 -15.29 3.74 -16.11
CA ALA A 335 -15.32 4.85 -17.07
C ALA A 335 -13.92 5.42 -17.32
N CYS A 336 -13.12 5.63 -16.26
CA CYS A 336 -11.76 6.13 -16.40
C CYS A 336 -10.87 5.18 -17.22
N HIS A 337 -10.87 3.88 -16.91
CA HIS A 337 -10.03 2.93 -17.63
C HIS A 337 -10.48 2.76 -19.09
N LEU A 338 -11.79 2.82 -19.40
CA LEU A 338 -12.26 2.84 -20.78
C LEU A 338 -11.85 4.14 -21.49
N CYS A 339 -11.91 5.29 -20.83
CA CYS A 339 -11.40 6.54 -21.39
C CYS A 339 -9.88 6.50 -21.62
N PHE A 340 -9.09 5.90 -20.72
CA PHE A 340 -7.67 5.65 -20.94
C PHE A 340 -7.41 4.67 -22.11
N ALA A 341 -8.29 3.68 -22.31
CA ALA A 341 -8.17 2.73 -23.41
C ALA A 341 -8.45 3.35 -24.78
N PHE A 342 -9.49 4.16 -24.89
CA PHE A 342 -10.04 4.60 -26.18
C PHE A 342 -9.98 6.11 -26.39
N LEU A 343 -10.38 6.90 -25.39
CA LEU A 343 -10.52 8.35 -25.54
C LEU A 343 -9.19 9.08 -25.53
N LEU A 344 -8.32 8.78 -24.54
CA LEU A 344 -7.05 9.48 -24.40
C LEU A 344 -6.10 9.21 -25.60
N PRO A 345 -5.98 7.99 -26.15
CA PRO A 345 -5.20 7.78 -27.38
C PRO A 345 -5.78 8.49 -28.61
N ALA A 346 -7.11 8.63 -28.68
CA ALA A 346 -7.77 9.35 -29.78
C ALA A 346 -7.61 10.88 -29.67
N VAL A 347 -7.52 11.41 -28.43
CA VAL A 347 -7.35 12.84 -28.13
C VAL A 347 -6.21 12.98 -27.12
N PRO A 348 -4.94 12.91 -27.55
CA PRO A 348 -3.78 12.87 -26.64
C PRO A 348 -3.45 14.27 -26.08
N GLN A 349 -4.31 14.76 -25.20
CA GLN A 349 -4.20 16.08 -24.57
C GLN A 349 -3.90 15.98 -23.07
N LYS A 350 -2.93 16.78 -22.57
CA LYS A 350 -2.54 16.81 -21.15
C LYS A 350 -3.72 17.12 -20.23
N TRP A 351 -4.61 18.06 -20.63
CA TRP A 351 -5.79 18.40 -19.83
C TRP A 351 -6.76 17.23 -19.66
N LEU A 352 -6.95 16.43 -20.73
CA LEU A 352 -7.81 15.25 -20.67
C LEU A 352 -7.21 14.18 -19.74
N ALA A 353 -5.91 13.91 -19.89
CA ALA A 353 -5.19 13.00 -18.99
C ALA A 353 -5.30 13.45 -17.54
N LEU A 354 -5.06 14.73 -17.23
CA LEU A 354 -5.21 15.29 -15.89
C LEU A 354 -6.64 15.10 -15.35
N THR A 355 -7.65 15.40 -16.16
CA THR A 355 -9.05 15.20 -15.77
C THR A 355 -9.35 13.76 -15.42
N LEU A 356 -8.91 12.80 -16.25
CA LEU A 356 -9.11 11.37 -16.00
C LEU A 356 -8.36 10.89 -14.74
N ILE A 357 -7.14 11.38 -14.51
CA ILE A 357 -6.34 11.08 -13.31
C ILE A 357 -7.05 11.61 -12.05
N VAL A 358 -7.56 12.83 -12.10
CA VAL A 358 -8.32 13.44 -11.01
C VAL A 358 -9.61 12.65 -10.73
N VAL A 359 -10.37 12.31 -11.75
CA VAL A 359 -11.61 11.52 -11.62
C VAL A 359 -11.31 10.11 -11.09
N LEU A 360 -10.23 9.48 -11.53
CA LEU A 360 -9.77 8.20 -10.98
C LEU A 360 -9.35 8.33 -9.51
N GLY A 361 -8.73 9.44 -9.13
CA GLY A 361 -8.39 9.77 -7.73
C GLY A 361 -9.63 9.90 -6.84
N VAL A 362 -10.73 10.48 -7.36
CA VAL A 362 -12.03 10.48 -6.66
C VAL A 362 -12.52 9.04 -6.44
N SER A 363 -12.48 8.19 -7.47
CA SER A 363 -12.81 6.77 -7.35
C SER A 363 -11.97 6.10 -6.25
N PHE A 364 -10.65 6.33 -6.26
CA PHE A 364 -9.71 5.74 -5.30
C PHE A 364 -9.94 6.24 -3.86
N SER A 365 -10.53 7.41 -3.69
CA SER A 365 -10.90 7.91 -2.36
C SER A 365 -12.22 7.32 -1.85
N LEU A 366 -13.20 7.12 -2.74
CA LEU A 366 -14.53 6.61 -2.41
C LEU A 366 -14.49 5.18 -1.86
N VAL A 367 -13.71 4.30 -2.51
CA VAL A 367 -13.75 2.87 -2.17
C VAL A 367 -13.07 2.56 -0.84
N PRO A 368 -11.84 2.97 -0.53
CA PRO A 368 -11.25 2.73 0.78
C PRO A 368 -12.05 3.37 1.93
N ALA A 369 -12.58 4.59 1.72
CA ALA A 369 -13.39 5.28 2.71
C ALA A 369 -14.67 4.52 3.10
N ALA A 370 -15.21 3.68 2.20
CA ALA A 370 -16.40 2.90 2.45
C ALA A 370 -16.10 1.42 2.76
N LEU A 371 -15.07 0.83 2.15
CA LEU A 371 -14.76 -0.59 2.26
C LEU A 371 -14.27 -0.96 3.66
N TRP A 372 -13.25 -0.25 4.16
CA TRP A 372 -12.65 -0.58 5.45
C TRP A 372 -13.62 -0.42 6.63
N PRO A 373 -14.43 0.66 6.73
CA PRO A 373 -15.44 0.77 7.78
C PRO A 373 -16.61 -0.21 7.62
N SER A 374 -16.76 -0.88 6.49
CA SER A 374 -17.82 -1.89 6.33
C SER A 374 -17.47 -3.22 7.03
N VAL A 375 -16.18 -3.53 7.20
CA VAL A 375 -15.73 -4.80 7.79
C VAL A 375 -16.23 -5.00 9.22
N PRO A 376 -16.08 -4.03 10.16
CA PRO A 376 -16.57 -4.19 11.53
C PRO A 376 -18.10 -4.21 11.66
N LYS A 377 -18.84 -3.84 10.61
CA LYS A 377 -20.30 -3.99 10.58
C LYS A 377 -20.76 -5.42 10.20
N ILE A 378 -19.87 -6.18 9.59
CA ILE A 378 -20.15 -7.51 9.01
C ILE A 378 -19.57 -8.63 9.86
N ILE A 379 -18.48 -8.37 10.53
CA ILE A 379 -17.67 -9.32 11.28
C ILE A 379 -17.71 -8.96 12.77
N ASP A 380 -17.81 -9.96 13.62
CA ASP A 380 -17.75 -9.83 15.06
C ASP A 380 -16.42 -9.19 15.50
N GLU A 381 -16.47 -8.27 16.46
CA GLU A 381 -15.31 -7.54 16.98
C GLU A 381 -14.20 -8.47 17.47
N LYS A 382 -14.55 -9.62 18.05
CA LYS A 382 -13.64 -10.63 18.57
C LYS A 382 -12.69 -11.20 17.50
N ILE A 383 -13.14 -11.32 16.25
CA ILE A 383 -12.38 -11.91 15.13
C ILE A 383 -12.03 -10.88 14.04
N LEU A 384 -12.25 -9.61 14.33
CA LEU A 384 -12.08 -8.52 13.35
C LEU A 384 -10.63 -8.40 12.84
N GLY A 385 -9.64 -8.55 13.73
CA GLY A 385 -8.22 -8.51 13.36
C GLY A 385 -7.86 -9.59 12.35
N SER A 386 -8.34 -10.81 12.58
CA SER A 386 -8.14 -11.95 11.66
C SER A 386 -8.81 -11.73 10.31
N ALA A 387 -10.01 -11.12 10.32
CA ALA A 387 -10.71 -10.78 9.09
C ALA A 387 -9.95 -9.76 8.25
N TYR A 388 -9.39 -8.74 8.88
CA TYR A 388 -8.52 -7.77 8.17
C TYR A 388 -7.27 -8.44 7.58
N CYS A 389 -6.57 -9.28 8.35
CA CYS A 389 -5.41 -10.02 7.85
C CYS A 389 -5.75 -10.90 6.64
N LEU A 390 -6.90 -11.58 6.67
CA LEU A 390 -7.35 -12.38 5.54
C LEU A 390 -7.73 -11.52 4.33
N ILE A 391 -8.37 -10.36 4.51
CA ILE A 391 -8.67 -9.45 3.41
C ILE A 391 -7.37 -8.95 2.78
N PHE A 392 -6.38 -8.53 3.58
CA PHE A 392 -5.07 -8.12 3.09
C PHE A 392 -4.35 -9.26 2.37
N TRP A 393 -4.43 -10.48 2.88
CA TRP A 393 -3.84 -11.65 2.21
C TRP A 393 -4.47 -11.89 0.83
N VAL A 394 -5.80 -11.88 0.73
CA VAL A 394 -6.54 -11.97 -0.55
C VAL A 394 -6.17 -10.82 -1.48
N GLN A 395 -6.08 -9.59 -0.97
CA GLN A 395 -5.63 -8.42 -1.72
C GLN A 395 -4.23 -8.63 -2.32
N ASN A 396 -3.28 -9.11 -1.51
CA ASN A 396 -1.91 -9.38 -1.95
C ASN A 396 -1.83 -10.43 -3.07
N ILE A 397 -2.76 -11.40 -3.13
CA ILE A 397 -2.86 -12.33 -4.27
C ILE A 397 -3.07 -11.55 -5.58
N GLY A 398 -4.01 -10.62 -5.60
CA GLY A 398 -4.24 -9.77 -6.77
C GLY A 398 -3.02 -8.91 -7.13
N LEU A 399 -2.43 -8.26 -6.13
CA LEU A 399 -1.25 -7.42 -6.30
C LEU A 399 0.01 -8.21 -6.73
N CYS A 400 0.07 -9.50 -6.42
CA CYS A 400 1.12 -10.40 -6.88
C CYS A 400 0.94 -10.80 -8.36
N PHE A 401 -0.26 -11.19 -8.77
CA PHE A 401 -0.44 -11.75 -10.11
C PHE A 401 -0.72 -10.69 -11.19
N VAL A 402 -1.46 -9.64 -10.87
CA VAL A 402 -1.93 -8.68 -11.87
C VAL A 402 -0.80 -7.87 -12.51
N PRO A 403 0.21 -7.34 -11.82
CA PRO A 403 1.32 -6.63 -12.48
C PRO A 403 2.04 -7.48 -13.52
N LYS A 404 2.23 -8.77 -13.24
CA LYS A 404 2.83 -9.71 -14.17
C LYS A 404 1.95 -9.93 -15.41
N ILE A 405 0.64 -10.11 -15.21
CA ILE A 405 -0.33 -10.26 -16.32
C ILE A 405 -0.32 -9.01 -17.19
N ILE A 406 -0.38 -7.82 -16.57
CA ILE A 406 -0.36 -6.54 -17.30
C ILE A 406 0.95 -6.35 -18.07
N GLY A 407 2.09 -6.69 -17.46
CA GLY A 407 3.40 -6.64 -18.12
C GLY A 407 3.47 -7.57 -19.35
N ALA A 408 2.99 -8.80 -19.21
CA ALA A 408 2.93 -9.76 -20.30
C ALA A 408 1.98 -9.29 -21.44
N LEU A 409 0.79 -8.78 -21.09
CA LEU A 409 -0.15 -8.25 -22.07
C LEU A 409 0.44 -7.05 -22.81
N ARG A 410 1.07 -6.11 -22.09
CA ARG A 410 1.75 -4.95 -22.71
C ARG A 410 2.87 -5.39 -23.64
N GLN A 411 3.68 -6.37 -23.24
CA GLN A 411 4.78 -6.90 -24.05
C GLN A 411 4.26 -7.58 -25.32
N ASN A 412 3.21 -8.42 -25.22
CA ASN A 412 2.71 -9.19 -26.34
C ASN A 412 1.90 -8.36 -27.34
N THR A 413 1.19 -7.33 -26.88
CA THR A 413 0.34 -6.50 -27.73
C THR A 413 1.02 -5.23 -28.24
N GLY A 414 2.17 -4.85 -27.67
CA GLY A 414 2.85 -3.60 -27.97
C GLY A 414 2.06 -2.34 -27.60
N SER A 415 0.95 -2.46 -26.83
CA SER A 415 0.02 -1.38 -26.55
C SER A 415 -0.54 -1.49 -25.13
N TYR A 416 -0.96 -0.35 -24.57
CA TYR A 416 -1.68 -0.29 -23.30
C TYR A 416 -3.20 -0.51 -23.44
N LEU A 417 -3.73 -0.66 -24.66
CA LEU A 417 -5.18 -0.87 -24.89
C LEU A 417 -5.71 -2.07 -24.09
N VAL A 418 -5.09 -3.24 -24.26
CA VAL A 418 -5.54 -4.48 -23.60
C VAL A 418 -5.37 -4.40 -22.07
N PRO A 419 -4.24 -3.94 -21.51
CA PRO A 419 -4.11 -3.63 -20.10
C PRO A 419 -5.23 -2.74 -19.52
N MET A 420 -5.60 -1.66 -20.19
CA MET A 420 -6.67 -0.77 -19.72
C MET A 420 -8.05 -1.43 -19.74
N ILE A 421 -8.32 -2.26 -20.75
CA ILE A 421 -9.55 -3.07 -20.82
C ILE A 421 -9.59 -4.06 -19.64
N VAL A 422 -8.48 -4.73 -19.31
CA VAL A 422 -8.40 -5.66 -18.17
C VAL A 422 -8.68 -4.93 -16.85
N PHE A 423 -8.11 -3.74 -16.64
CA PHE A 423 -8.44 -2.93 -15.46
C PHE A 423 -9.92 -2.53 -15.41
N SER A 424 -10.52 -2.20 -16.57
CA SER A 424 -11.96 -1.95 -16.66
C SER A 424 -12.79 -3.20 -16.32
N CYS A 425 -12.37 -4.40 -16.73
CA CYS A 425 -13.04 -5.66 -16.38
C CYS A 425 -13.01 -5.92 -14.86
N PHE A 426 -11.90 -5.65 -14.19
CA PHE A 426 -11.87 -5.68 -12.71
C PHE A 426 -12.87 -4.69 -12.11
N GLY A 427 -13.01 -3.50 -12.69
CA GLY A 427 -14.03 -2.53 -12.31
C GLY A 427 -15.44 -3.06 -12.45
N VAL A 428 -15.76 -3.71 -13.58
CA VAL A 428 -17.09 -4.32 -13.82
C VAL A 428 -17.39 -5.40 -12.79
N LEU A 429 -16.42 -6.26 -12.48
CA LEU A 429 -16.59 -7.29 -11.45
C LEU A 429 -16.76 -6.65 -10.07
N ALA A 430 -15.96 -5.62 -9.73
CA ALA A 430 -16.10 -4.89 -8.47
C ALA A 430 -17.48 -4.21 -8.35
N PHE A 431 -17.99 -3.63 -9.43
CA PHE A 431 -19.32 -3.05 -9.48
C PHE A 431 -20.41 -4.11 -9.24
N PHE A 432 -20.30 -5.27 -9.88
CA PHE A 432 -21.20 -6.40 -9.65
C PHE A 432 -21.20 -6.86 -8.19
N PHE A 433 -20.01 -7.04 -7.58
CA PHE A 433 -19.91 -7.40 -6.17
C PHE A 433 -20.43 -6.31 -5.24
N SER A 434 -20.31 -5.02 -5.59
CA SER A 434 -20.91 -3.91 -4.85
C SER A 434 -22.43 -3.97 -4.84
N ILE A 435 -23.05 -4.36 -5.96
CA ILE A 435 -24.52 -4.60 -6.05
C ILE A 435 -24.91 -5.78 -5.14
N LEU A 436 -24.16 -6.89 -5.21
CA LEU A 436 -24.41 -8.04 -4.34
C LEU A 436 -24.29 -7.67 -2.86
N LEU A 437 -23.25 -6.90 -2.51
CA LEU A 437 -23.04 -6.40 -1.16
C LEU A 437 -24.28 -5.61 -0.67
N LYS A 438 -24.75 -4.67 -1.48
CA LYS A 438 -25.93 -3.84 -1.16
C LYS A 438 -27.21 -4.68 -1.02
N LYS A 439 -27.35 -5.71 -1.86
CA LYS A 439 -28.51 -6.63 -1.81
C LYS A 439 -28.49 -7.49 -0.56
N GLU A 440 -27.33 -8.05 -0.19
CA GLU A 440 -27.20 -8.87 1.02
C GLU A 440 -27.30 -8.01 2.30
N ASP A 441 -26.76 -6.77 2.29
CA ASP A 441 -26.94 -5.82 3.39
C ASP A 441 -28.42 -5.55 3.69
N ARG A 442 -29.23 -5.30 2.64
CA ARG A 442 -30.68 -5.11 2.79
C ARG A 442 -31.40 -6.32 3.35
N LYS A 443 -30.92 -7.55 3.04
CA LYS A 443 -31.54 -8.79 3.54
C LYS A 443 -31.22 -9.07 5.00
N LYS A 444 -29.97 -8.78 5.39
CA LYS A 444 -29.45 -9.17 6.71
C LYS A 444 -29.35 -8.02 7.71
N GLY A 445 -29.50 -6.77 7.25
CA GLY A 445 -29.55 -5.61 8.11
C GLY A 445 -28.22 -5.21 8.75
N TYR A 446 -27.09 -5.41 8.07
CA TYR A 446 -25.76 -5.01 8.58
C TYR A 446 -25.59 -3.49 8.72
N GLY A 447 -26.41 -2.70 8.02
CA GLY A 447 -26.40 -1.24 8.13
C GLY A 447 -25.28 -0.55 7.37
N LEU A 448 -24.84 -1.12 6.25
CA LEU A 448 -23.79 -0.51 5.40
C LEU A 448 -24.23 0.81 4.76
N GLU A 449 -25.54 0.98 4.57
CA GLU A 449 -26.13 2.22 4.05
C GLU A 449 -26.48 3.23 5.17
N LEU A 450 -26.37 2.84 6.45
CA LEU A 450 -26.65 3.71 7.59
C LEU A 450 -25.42 4.53 8.00
N PRO A 451 -25.63 5.74 8.56
CA PRO A 451 -24.56 6.53 9.16
C PRO A 451 -23.83 5.75 10.26
N ASN A 452 -22.52 5.99 10.40
CA ASN A 452 -21.74 5.41 11.51
C ASN A 452 -22.03 6.14 12.83
N ILE A 453 -22.28 7.45 12.75
CA ILE A 453 -22.68 8.28 13.90
C ILE A 453 -24.21 8.36 13.90
N GLN A 454 -24.85 7.67 14.84
CA GLN A 454 -26.26 7.86 15.13
C GLN A 454 -26.41 9.15 15.94
N LYS A 455 -27.30 10.05 15.48
CA LYS A 455 -27.65 11.27 16.23
C LYS A 455 -28.60 10.94 17.37
#